data_5d8ca4f45fe201b09c4e414ab50eda2b
#
_entry.id   5d8ca4f45fe201b09c4e414ab50eda2b
#
_cell.length_a   1.000
_cell.length_b   1.000
_cell.length_c   1.000
_cell.angle_alpha   90.00
_cell.angle_beta   90.00
_cell.angle_gamma   90.00
#
_symmetry.space_group_name_H-M   'P 1'
#
loop_
_entity.id
_entity.type
_entity.pdbx_description
1 polymer ?
#
loop_
_entity_poly.entity_id
_entity_poly.type
_entity_poly.pdbx_seq_one_letter_code
_entity_poly.pdbx_strand_id
1 'polypeptide(L)'
;MINENAIEIRNLSKKYKLGVIGTGMLSHDLNRWWSRFMSKKKHTVPNDRDSKIKYLDKYEEIWALKDINLKIKNGEVLGVIGKNGAGKSTLLKVLSRITTPTSGSAILRGRVGSLLEVGTGFHPELTGIENIYLNGAILGMKKEEIEKNIDQIIEFSGVKKYINTPI
;
A
#
# COMPACT_ATOMS: atom_id res chain seq x y z
N MET A 1 15.79 18.47 -23.52
CA MET A 1 14.96 17.36 -24.02
C MET A 1 13.83 17.14 -23.05
N ILE A 2 12.58 17.39 -23.43
CA ILE A 2 11.40 17.11 -22.59
C ILE A 2 11.28 15.59 -22.53
N ASN A 3 11.33 15.04 -21.35
CA ASN A 3 11.24 13.59 -21.17
C ASN A 3 9.78 13.19 -21.45
N GLU A 4 9.54 12.46 -22.53
CA GLU A 4 8.19 12.09 -23.00
C GLU A 4 7.46 11.12 -22.06
N ASN A 5 8.19 10.43 -21.17
CA ASN A 5 7.59 9.41 -20.30
C ASN A 5 7.13 10.01 -18.98
N ALA A 6 5.84 9.83 -18.65
CA ALA A 6 5.27 10.11 -17.34
C ALA A 6 5.74 9.09 -16.29
N ILE A 7 5.81 7.81 -16.68
CA ILE A 7 6.27 6.72 -15.81
C ILE A 7 7.32 5.88 -16.53
N GLU A 8 8.38 5.55 -15.82
CA GLU A 8 9.41 4.62 -16.28
C GLU A 8 9.74 3.60 -15.20
N ILE A 9 9.55 2.32 -15.50
CA ILE A 9 9.79 1.19 -14.60
C ILE A 9 10.98 0.41 -15.18
N ARG A 10 11.97 0.10 -14.33
CA ARG A 10 13.19 -0.63 -14.71
C ARG A 10 13.42 -1.78 -13.74
N ASN A 11 13.35 -3.02 -14.25
CA ASN A 11 13.61 -4.27 -13.54
C ASN A 11 12.92 -4.36 -12.17
N LEU A 12 11.69 -3.83 -12.11
CA LEU A 12 10.92 -3.73 -10.88
C LEU A 12 10.48 -5.12 -10.42
N SER A 13 10.84 -5.48 -9.21
CA SER A 13 10.41 -6.72 -8.59
C SER A 13 9.89 -6.46 -7.18
N LYS A 14 8.86 -7.20 -6.79
CA LYS A 14 8.28 -7.16 -5.44
C LYS A 14 8.04 -8.56 -4.92
N LYS A 15 8.60 -8.82 -3.76
CA LYS A 15 8.50 -10.08 -3.04
C LYS A 15 7.80 -9.89 -1.71
N TYR A 16 6.94 -10.83 -1.33
CA TYR A 16 6.31 -10.89 -0.02
C TYR A 16 6.70 -12.18 0.69
N LYS A 17 6.86 -12.11 2.01
CA LYS A 17 7.05 -13.27 2.88
C LYS A 17 5.68 -13.75 3.35
N LEU A 18 5.36 -15.02 3.11
CA LEU A 18 4.14 -15.64 3.63
C LEU A 18 4.41 -16.15 5.05
N GLY A 19 3.47 -15.94 5.95
CA GLY A 19 3.42 -16.66 7.22
C GLY A 19 3.87 -15.93 8.46
N VAL A 20 3.83 -14.57 8.54
CA VAL A 20 3.90 -13.92 9.86
C VAL A 20 2.86 -12.82 9.99
N ILE A 21 1.70 -13.19 10.50
CA ILE A 21 0.90 -12.23 11.27
C ILE A 21 1.69 -12.07 12.59
N GLY A 22 2.28 -10.89 12.78
CA GLY A 22 3.16 -10.60 13.90
C GLY A 22 2.45 -10.58 15.27
N THR A 23 2.09 -11.76 15.79
CA THR A 23 1.68 -11.94 17.19
C THR A 23 2.82 -12.38 18.10
N GLY A 24 4.06 -12.51 17.57
CA GLY A 24 5.19 -13.10 18.28
C GLY A 24 6.14 -12.14 19.00
N MET A 25 6.09 -10.82 18.76
CA MET A 25 7.11 -9.94 19.35
C MET A 25 6.91 -9.61 20.83
N LEU A 26 5.67 -9.52 21.32
CA LEU A 26 5.42 -9.19 22.74
C LEU A 26 5.60 -10.39 23.68
N SER A 27 5.31 -11.62 23.24
CA SER A 27 5.46 -12.81 24.06
C SER A 27 6.92 -13.27 24.21
N HIS A 28 7.78 -12.98 23.23
CA HIS A 28 9.19 -13.40 23.26
C HIS A 28 10.04 -12.53 24.20
N ASP A 29 9.73 -11.24 24.28
CA ASP A 29 10.44 -10.32 25.18
C ASP A 29 9.95 -10.48 26.63
N LEU A 30 8.67 -10.75 26.85
CA LEU A 30 8.13 -11.04 28.17
C LEU A 30 8.69 -12.37 28.75
N ASN A 31 8.81 -13.42 27.93
CA ASN A 31 9.42 -14.70 28.33
C ASN A 31 10.92 -14.57 28.59
N ARG A 32 11.65 -13.76 27.86
CA ARG A 32 13.07 -13.48 28.13
C ARG A 32 13.27 -12.69 29.42
N TRP A 33 12.38 -11.72 29.68
CA TRP A 33 12.43 -10.95 30.92
C TRP A 33 12.08 -11.82 32.14
N TRP A 34 11.05 -12.68 32.04
CA TRP A 34 10.64 -13.58 33.14
C TRP A 34 11.65 -14.70 33.40
N SER A 35 12.31 -15.24 32.40
CA SER A 35 13.33 -16.28 32.56
C SER A 35 14.59 -15.74 33.25
N ARG A 36 14.90 -14.45 33.20
CA ARG A 36 15.96 -13.79 33.94
C ARG A 36 15.67 -13.67 35.44
N PHE A 37 14.39 -13.61 35.81
CA PHE A 37 13.96 -13.47 37.22
C PHE A 37 13.80 -14.81 37.93
N MET A 38 13.58 -15.92 37.22
CA MET A 38 13.32 -17.24 37.81
C MET A 38 14.45 -18.26 37.68
N SER A 39 15.67 -17.87 37.33
CA SER A 39 16.77 -18.80 37.17
C SER A 39 17.45 -19.12 38.50
N LYS A 40 16.80 -19.98 39.33
CA LYS A 40 17.44 -20.83 40.35
C LYS A 40 16.70 -22.16 40.41
N LYS A 41 17.08 -23.11 39.53
CA LYS A 41 17.19 -24.55 39.81
C LYS A 41 17.46 -25.30 38.50
N LYS A 42 18.57 -26.03 38.50
CA LYS A 42 18.96 -27.01 37.49
C LYS A 42 17.91 -28.12 37.43
N HIS A 43 17.31 -28.34 36.26
CA HIS A 43 16.77 -29.64 35.86
C HIS A 43 17.11 -29.82 34.36
N THR A 44 17.91 -30.83 34.12
CA THR A 44 18.24 -31.39 32.81
C THR A 44 16.96 -31.88 32.15
N VAL A 45 16.54 -31.22 31.05
CA VAL A 45 15.46 -31.67 30.17
C VAL A 45 16.07 -31.93 28.79
N PRO A 46 15.70 -33.03 28.11
CA PRO A 46 16.28 -33.40 26.81
C PRO A 46 16.05 -32.35 25.75
N ASN A 47 17.03 -32.23 24.88
CA ASN A 47 17.23 -31.22 23.86
C ASN A 47 16.18 -31.33 22.72
N ASP A 48 15.00 -30.77 22.92
CA ASP A 48 13.94 -30.64 21.89
C ASP A 48 13.92 -29.23 21.26
N ARG A 49 15.07 -28.55 21.36
CA ARG A 49 15.21 -27.18 20.80
C ARG A 49 15.56 -27.15 19.31
N ASP A 50 16.14 -28.24 18.80
CA ASP A 50 16.57 -28.27 17.39
C ASP A 50 15.43 -28.51 16.41
N SER A 51 14.32 -29.10 16.85
CA SER A 51 13.14 -29.30 16.00
C SER A 51 12.30 -28.02 15.84
N LYS A 52 12.19 -27.18 16.89
CA LYS A 52 11.42 -25.91 16.81
C LYS A 52 12.15 -24.80 16.05
N ILE A 53 13.47 -24.76 16.04
CA ILE A 53 14.27 -23.79 15.30
C ILE A 53 14.19 -24.06 13.80
N LYS A 54 14.07 -25.31 13.38
CA LYS A 54 13.93 -25.71 11.97
C LYS A 54 12.60 -25.28 11.31
N TYR A 55 11.57 -24.99 12.11
CA TYR A 55 10.28 -24.49 11.57
C TYR A 55 10.23 -22.98 11.41
N LEU A 56 11.20 -22.24 11.96
CA LEU A 56 11.23 -20.76 11.89
C LEU A 56 11.93 -20.21 10.64
N ASP A 57 12.65 -21.03 9.88
CA ASP A 57 13.43 -20.57 8.72
C ASP A 57 12.78 -20.82 7.35
N LYS A 58 11.57 -21.36 7.31
CA LYS A 58 10.89 -21.61 6.03
C LYS A 58 9.75 -20.61 5.79
N TYR A 59 10.11 -19.32 5.73
CA TYR A 59 9.20 -18.34 5.15
C TYR A 59 9.12 -18.61 3.65
N GLU A 60 7.95 -19.04 3.19
CA GLU A 60 7.69 -19.13 1.77
C GLU A 60 7.62 -17.71 1.20
N GLU A 61 8.56 -17.36 0.32
CA GLU A 61 8.60 -16.08 -0.33
C GLU A 61 7.88 -16.18 -1.68
N ILE A 62 6.96 -15.27 -1.93
CA ILE A 62 6.24 -15.19 -3.20
C ILE A 62 6.59 -13.91 -3.94
N TRP A 63 6.98 -14.05 -5.19
CA TRP A 63 7.15 -12.94 -6.11
C TRP A 63 5.79 -12.47 -6.60
N ALA A 64 5.35 -11.29 -6.15
CA ALA A 64 4.16 -10.64 -6.66
C ALA A 64 4.43 -9.90 -7.98
N LEU A 65 5.65 -9.38 -8.15
CA LEU A 65 6.16 -8.79 -9.39
C LEU A 65 7.58 -9.30 -9.60
N LYS A 66 7.94 -9.58 -10.86
CA LYS A 66 9.29 -10.03 -11.21
C LYS A 66 9.74 -9.37 -12.51
N ASP A 67 10.82 -8.61 -12.44
CA ASP A 67 11.54 -7.99 -13.56
C ASP A 67 10.65 -7.18 -14.53
N ILE A 68 9.69 -6.42 -13.97
CA ILE A 68 8.79 -5.59 -14.76
C ILE A 68 9.55 -4.42 -15.36
N ASN A 69 9.42 -4.25 -16.67
CA ASN A 69 9.94 -3.12 -17.42
C ASN A 69 8.80 -2.48 -18.21
N LEU A 70 8.57 -1.17 -18.02
CA LEU A 70 7.46 -0.47 -18.65
C LEU A 70 7.77 1.02 -18.77
N LYS A 71 7.35 1.62 -19.87
CA LYS A 71 7.38 3.07 -20.08
C LYS A 71 6.00 3.52 -20.49
N ILE A 72 5.49 4.56 -19.84
CA ILE A 72 4.17 5.16 -20.12
C ILE A 72 4.42 6.63 -20.47
N LYS A 73 3.95 7.04 -21.62
CA LYS A 73 4.08 8.42 -22.09
C LYS A 73 3.09 9.36 -21.42
N ASN A 74 3.35 10.66 -21.50
CA ASN A 74 2.38 11.65 -21.08
C ASN A 74 1.10 11.56 -21.92
N GLY A 75 -0.08 11.58 -21.26
CA GLY A 75 -1.39 11.45 -21.91
C GLY A 75 -1.78 10.03 -22.34
N GLU A 76 -0.93 9.04 -22.09
CA GLU A 76 -1.22 7.66 -22.44
C GLU A 76 -2.18 7.03 -21.42
N VAL A 77 -3.16 6.26 -21.91
CA VAL A 77 -4.08 5.45 -21.10
C VAL A 77 -3.65 4.00 -21.18
N LEU A 78 -3.24 3.43 -20.05
CA LEU A 78 -2.76 2.05 -19.97
C LEU A 78 -3.76 1.17 -19.20
N GLY A 79 -4.23 0.08 -19.83
CA GLY A 79 -5.00 -0.96 -19.18
C GLY A 79 -4.11 -2.09 -18.65
N VAL A 80 -4.25 -2.43 -17.36
CA VAL A 80 -3.54 -3.57 -16.74
C VAL A 80 -4.53 -4.70 -16.50
N ILE A 81 -4.42 -5.77 -17.29
CA ILE A 81 -5.31 -6.94 -17.25
C ILE A 81 -4.55 -8.20 -16.81
N GLY A 82 -5.25 -9.16 -16.24
CA GLY A 82 -4.66 -10.43 -15.80
C GLY A 82 -5.54 -11.12 -14.76
N LYS A 83 -5.23 -12.37 -14.45
CA LYS A 83 -5.92 -13.19 -13.44
C LYS A 83 -5.81 -12.58 -12.04
N ASN A 84 -6.68 -12.99 -11.11
CA ASN A 84 -6.53 -12.64 -9.70
C ASN A 84 -5.20 -13.22 -9.17
N GLY A 85 -4.47 -12.40 -8.36
CA GLY A 85 -3.13 -12.76 -7.90
C GLY A 85 -1.98 -12.48 -8.89
N ALA A 86 -2.24 -12.01 -10.12
CA ALA A 86 -1.18 -11.72 -11.11
C ALA A 86 -0.30 -10.48 -10.79
N GLY A 87 -0.50 -9.82 -9.65
CA GLY A 87 0.32 -8.69 -9.23
C GLY A 87 -0.20 -7.31 -9.64
N LYS A 88 -1.36 -7.20 -10.32
CA LYS A 88 -1.92 -5.91 -10.77
C LYS A 88 -2.00 -4.85 -9.66
N SER A 89 -2.67 -5.20 -8.55
CA SER A 89 -2.81 -4.30 -7.40
C SER A 89 -1.47 -4.01 -6.72
N THR A 90 -0.52 -4.96 -6.74
CA THR A 90 0.83 -4.75 -6.22
C THR A 90 1.59 -3.72 -7.05
N LEU A 91 1.48 -3.80 -8.38
CA LEU A 91 2.09 -2.82 -9.28
C LEU A 91 1.53 -1.42 -9.01
N LEU A 92 0.21 -1.29 -8.93
CA LEU A 92 -0.44 -0.02 -8.60
C LEU A 92 -0.03 0.51 -7.22
N LYS A 93 0.06 -0.34 -6.19
CA LYS A 93 0.54 0.06 -4.85
C LYS A 93 2.00 0.56 -4.87
N VAL A 94 2.85 -0.03 -5.69
CA VAL A 94 4.24 0.46 -5.86
C VAL A 94 4.24 1.83 -6.56
N LEU A 95 3.49 1.99 -7.65
CA LEU A 95 3.40 3.26 -8.37
C LEU A 95 2.78 4.37 -7.53
N SER A 96 1.82 4.05 -6.65
CA SER A 96 1.21 4.97 -5.70
C SER A 96 2.06 5.22 -4.44
N ARG A 97 3.28 4.65 -4.38
CA ARG A 97 4.20 4.77 -3.24
C ARG A 97 3.66 4.24 -1.90
N ILE A 98 2.63 3.39 -1.94
CA ILE A 98 2.07 2.73 -0.75
C ILE A 98 3.00 1.62 -0.27
N THR A 99 3.71 0.96 -1.21
CA THR A 99 4.72 -0.04 -0.88
C THR A 99 5.98 0.17 -1.72
N THR A 100 7.14 -0.14 -1.14
CA THR A 100 8.42 -0.06 -1.84
C THR A 100 8.69 -1.34 -2.65
N PRO A 101 9.36 -1.26 -3.80
CA PRO A 101 9.83 -2.44 -4.52
C PRO A 101 10.89 -3.19 -3.70
N THR A 102 11.07 -4.48 -3.97
CA THR A 102 12.18 -5.28 -3.41
C THR A 102 13.47 -5.02 -4.19
N SER A 103 13.37 -4.86 -5.50
CA SER A 103 14.47 -4.46 -6.38
C SER A 103 13.96 -3.70 -7.59
N GLY A 104 14.88 -3.07 -8.33
CA GLY A 104 14.55 -2.20 -9.45
C GLY A 104 14.05 -0.83 -9.02
N SER A 105 13.48 -0.07 -9.96
CA SER A 105 13.03 1.29 -9.70
C SER A 105 11.80 1.66 -10.54
N ALA A 106 11.00 2.60 -10.02
CA ALA A 106 9.94 3.27 -10.76
C ALA A 106 10.15 4.79 -10.63
N ILE A 107 10.28 5.45 -11.76
CA ILE A 107 10.40 6.91 -11.85
C ILE A 107 9.06 7.45 -12.30
N LEU A 108 8.44 8.28 -11.47
CA LEU A 108 7.17 8.95 -11.74
C LEU A 108 7.42 10.44 -11.81
N ARG A 109 6.95 11.08 -12.88
CA ARG A 109 7.12 12.51 -13.12
C ARG A 109 5.77 13.21 -12.97
N GLY A 110 5.73 14.20 -12.09
CA GLY A 110 4.52 14.91 -11.76
C GLY A 110 3.82 14.41 -10.48
N ARG A 111 2.60 14.90 -10.26
CA ARG A 111 1.76 14.52 -9.13
C ARG A 111 1.08 13.18 -9.41
N VAL A 112 1.10 12.29 -8.45
CA VAL A 112 0.43 10.98 -8.52
C VAL A 112 -0.81 11.02 -7.64
N GLY A 113 -2.00 10.94 -8.26
CA GLY A 113 -3.25 10.65 -7.58
C GLY A 113 -3.58 9.17 -7.74
N SER A 114 -4.00 8.50 -6.67
CA SER A 114 -4.32 7.08 -6.69
C SER A 114 -5.68 6.80 -6.09
N LEU A 115 -6.52 6.08 -6.83
CA LEU A 115 -7.82 5.57 -6.40
C LEU A 115 -7.75 4.04 -6.44
N LEU A 116 -7.10 3.43 -5.43
CA LEU A 116 -6.91 1.98 -5.40
C LEU A 116 -8.13 1.22 -4.91
N GLU A 117 -8.98 1.87 -4.14
CA GLU A 117 -10.20 1.27 -3.60
C GLU A 117 -11.35 2.27 -3.74
N VAL A 118 -12.50 1.80 -4.25
CA VAL A 118 -13.71 2.62 -4.40
C VAL A 118 -14.26 2.94 -3.00
N GLY A 119 -14.52 4.22 -2.72
CA GLY A 119 -15.09 4.66 -1.44
C GLY A 119 -14.07 4.89 -0.31
N THR A 120 -12.79 4.61 -0.51
CA THR A 120 -11.76 5.03 0.44
C THR A 120 -11.59 6.54 0.39
N GLY A 121 -11.76 7.17 1.54
CA GLY A 121 -11.62 8.62 1.68
C GLY A 121 -12.94 9.37 1.88
N PHE A 122 -14.10 8.76 1.65
CA PHE A 122 -15.38 9.36 2.07
C PHE A 122 -15.59 9.18 3.57
N HIS A 123 -15.83 10.29 4.27
CA HIS A 123 -16.19 10.28 5.67
C HIS A 123 -17.72 10.38 5.79
N PRO A 124 -18.40 9.39 6.38
CA PRO A 124 -19.87 9.34 6.37
C PRO A 124 -20.53 10.47 7.16
N GLU A 125 -19.84 11.05 8.13
CA GLU A 125 -20.35 12.17 8.92
C GLU A 125 -20.16 13.53 8.24
N LEU A 126 -19.36 13.61 7.18
CA LEU A 126 -19.13 14.83 6.43
C LEU A 126 -20.12 14.97 5.27
N THR A 127 -20.47 16.22 4.97
CA THR A 127 -21.26 16.56 3.79
C THR A 127 -20.50 16.25 2.51
N GLY A 128 -21.20 16.21 1.36
CA GLY A 128 -20.56 16.03 0.07
C GLY A 128 -19.50 17.09 -0.22
N ILE A 129 -19.74 18.37 0.12
CA ILE A 129 -18.75 19.45 -0.03
C ILE A 129 -17.50 19.19 0.81
N GLU A 130 -17.67 18.86 2.09
CA GLU A 130 -16.56 18.59 2.98
C GLU A 130 -15.74 17.37 2.52
N ASN A 131 -16.41 16.35 2.01
CA ASN A 131 -15.75 15.20 1.40
C ASN A 131 -14.96 15.57 0.14
N ILE A 132 -15.43 16.50 -0.69
CA ILE A 132 -14.67 17.00 -1.84
C ILE A 132 -13.36 17.65 -1.38
N TYR A 133 -13.41 18.52 -0.36
CA TYR A 133 -12.19 19.15 0.19
C TYR A 133 -11.25 18.12 0.80
N LEU A 134 -11.77 17.19 1.61
CA LEU A 134 -10.98 16.13 2.24
C LEU A 134 -10.26 15.28 1.19
N ASN A 135 -11.00 14.77 0.21
CA ASN A 135 -10.42 13.93 -0.84
C ASN A 135 -9.48 14.69 -1.76
N GLY A 136 -9.82 15.92 -2.11
CA GLY A 136 -8.93 16.80 -2.87
C GLY A 136 -7.59 16.98 -2.17
N ALA A 137 -7.60 17.25 -0.84
CA ALA A 137 -6.39 17.38 -0.05
C ALA A 137 -5.59 16.06 0.03
N ILE A 138 -6.25 14.92 0.21
CA ILE A 138 -5.62 13.57 0.19
C ILE A 138 -4.93 13.31 -1.16
N LEU A 139 -5.54 13.74 -2.26
CA LEU A 139 -4.96 13.63 -3.61
C LEU A 139 -3.89 14.70 -3.89
N GLY A 140 -3.57 15.56 -2.90
CA GLY A 140 -2.53 16.57 -3.00
C GLY A 140 -2.95 17.83 -3.77
N MET A 141 -4.25 18.10 -3.89
CA MET A 141 -4.75 19.36 -4.45
C MET A 141 -4.61 20.49 -3.42
N LYS A 142 -4.26 21.69 -3.90
CA LYS A 142 -4.33 22.88 -3.07
C LYS A 142 -5.80 23.35 -2.94
N LYS A 143 -6.10 24.09 -1.88
CA LYS A 143 -7.44 24.59 -1.62
C LYS A 143 -7.99 25.41 -2.80
N GLU A 144 -7.17 26.29 -3.34
CA GLU A 144 -7.54 27.14 -4.49
C GLU A 144 -7.82 26.30 -5.75
N GLU A 145 -7.14 25.16 -5.90
CA GLU A 145 -7.36 24.22 -7.01
C GLU A 145 -8.69 23.49 -6.84
N ILE A 146 -9.05 23.12 -5.60
CA ILE A 146 -10.35 22.50 -5.30
C ILE A 146 -11.46 23.51 -5.55
N GLU A 147 -11.35 24.73 -5.01
CA GLU A 147 -12.35 25.80 -5.17
C GLU A 147 -12.60 26.13 -6.63
N LYS A 148 -11.56 26.18 -7.45
CA LYS A 148 -11.69 26.42 -8.90
C LYS A 148 -12.48 25.34 -9.63
N ASN A 149 -12.43 24.11 -9.15
CA ASN A 149 -13.05 22.96 -9.84
C ASN A 149 -14.32 22.46 -9.15
N ILE A 150 -14.72 23.04 -8.00
CA ILE A 150 -15.78 22.49 -7.15
C ILE A 150 -17.13 22.39 -7.87
N ASP A 151 -17.50 23.39 -8.65
CA ASP A 151 -18.76 23.40 -9.41
C ASP A 151 -18.79 22.28 -10.45
N GLN A 152 -17.67 22.06 -11.15
CA GLN A 152 -17.55 20.98 -12.14
C GLN A 152 -17.60 19.59 -11.46
N ILE A 153 -16.98 19.45 -10.29
CA ILE A 153 -17.02 18.20 -9.51
C ILE A 153 -18.47 17.91 -9.09
N ILE A 154 -19.19 18.90 -8.58
CA ILE A 154 -20.57 18.76 -8.13
C ILE A 154 -21.49 18.42 -9.31
N GLU A 155 -21.32 19.11 -10.45
CA GLU A 155 -22.09 18.83 -11.65
C GLU A 155 -21.84 17.42 -12.19
N PHE A 156 -20.56 17.02 -12.29
CA PHE A 156 -20.17 15.68 -12.74
C PHE A 156 -20.73 14.57 -11.84
N SER A 157 -20.77 14.80 -10.52
CA SER A 157 -21.25 13.80 -9.57
C SER A 157 -22.76 13.53 -9.67
N GLY A 158 -23.54 14.47 -10.21
CA GLY A 158 -25.00 14.39 -10.28
C GLY A 158 -25.74 14.51 -8.95
N VAL A 159 -25.02 14.71 -7.82
CA VAL A 159 -25.61 14.77 -6.46
C VAL A 159 -25.81 16.19 -5.93
N LYS A 160 -25.85 17.18 -6.80
CA LYS A 160 -25.99 18.61 -6.43
C LYS A 160 -27.07 18.89 -5.38
N LYS A 161 -28.21 18.18 -5.50
CA LYS A 161 -29.34 18.35 -4.56
C LYS A 161 -29.00 17.94 -3.11
N TYR A 162 -28.07 17.00 -2.94
CA TYR A 162 -27.72 16.42 -1.63
C TYR A 162 -26.32 16.81 -1.16
N ILE A 163 -25.67 17.74 -1.87
CA ILE A 163 -24.25 18.06 -1.64
C ILE A 163 -23.95 18.58 -0.23
N ASN A 164 -24.93 19.17 0.43
CA ASN A 164 -24.83 19.69 1.80
C ASN A 164 -25.34 18.72 2.87
N THR A 165 -25.63 17.46 2.51
CA THR A 165 -26.05 16.42 3.47
C THR A 165 -24.90 15.48 3.72
N PRO A 166 -24.78 14.90 4.95
CA PRO A 166 -23.87 13.78 5.21
C PRO A 166 -24.17 12.59 4.30
N ILE A 167 -23.16 11.77 4.05
CA ILE A 167 -23.23 10.62 3.14
C ILE A 167 -23.84 9.41 3.86
#